data_e102cf6caa486bb9fda6e4b589a4e1a0
#
_entry.id   e102cf6caa486bb9fda6e4b589a4e1a0
#
_cell.length_a   1.000
_cell.length_b   1.000
_cell.length_c   1.000
_cell.angle_alpha   90.00
_cell.angle_beta   90.00
_cell.angle_gamma   90.00
#
_symmetry.space_group_name_H-M   'P 1'
#
loop_
_entity.id
_entity.type
_entity.pdbx_description
1 polymer ?
#
loop_
_entity_poly.entity_id
_entity_poly.type
_entity_poly.pdbx_seq_one_letter_code
_entity_poly.pdbx_strand_id
1 'polypeptide(L)'
;GGIQSLEQIKNLLRAGADKVSINSAAVKDPNLINRASDRFGNQCIVVAIDARRRQDVNNSGWDVYVRGGRENTGVDALQWAQEVARRGAGELLVTSM
;
A
#
# COMPACT_ATOMS: atom_id res chain seq x y z
N GLY A 1 8.80 0.46 11.81
CA GLY A 1 8.79 0.16 10.44
C GLY A 1 7.69 -0.79 10.03
N GLY A 2 7.40 -0.82 8.82
CA GLY A 2 6.44 -1.72 8.23
C GLY A 2 7.13 -2.82 7.44
N ILE A 3 6.32 -3.56 6.69
CA ILE A 3 6.82 -4.62 5.82
C ILE A 3 7.56 -3.99 4.65
N GLN A 4 8.78 -4.45 4.39
CA GLN A 4 9.64 -3.92 3.35
C GLN A 4 10.12 -4.98 2.34
N SER A 5 9.83 -6.26 2.58
CA SER A 5 10.37 -7.32 1.74
C SER A 5 9.46 -8.54 1.70
N LEU A 6 9.66 -9.37 0.68
CA LEU A 6 8.96 -10.65 0.57
C LEU A 6 9.30 -11.59 1.73
N GLU A 7 10.52 -11.51 2.23
CA GLU A 7 10.95 -12.35 3.36
C GLU A 7 10.13 -12.04 4.61
N GLN A 8 9.89 -10.77 4.88
CA GLN A 8 9.06 -10.36 6.02
C GLN A 8 7.62 -10.84 5.88
N ILE A 9 7.07 -10.77 4.66
CA ILE A 9 5.72 -11.26 4.38
C ILE A 9 5.65 -12.75 4.63
N LYS A 10 6.60 -13.50 4.11
CA LYS A 10 6.69 -14.94 4.29
C LYS A 10 6.71 -15.31 5.78
N ASN A 11 7.54 -14.61 6.56
CA ASN A 11 7.70 -14.90 7.99
C ASN A 11 6.40 -14.64 8.76
N LEU A 12 5.69 -13.57 8.43
CA LEU A 12 4.43 -13.24 9.08
C LEU A 12 3.34 -14.29 8.76
N LEU A 13 3.25 -14.69 7.50
CA LEU A 13 2.27 -15.70 7.10
C LEU A 13 2.58 -17.07 7.75
N ARG A 14 3.86 -17.43 7.85
CA ARG A 14 4.28 -18.65 8.54
C ARG A 14 3.97 -18.61 10.02
N ALA A 15 4.01 -17.42 10.62
CA ALA A 15 3.70 -17.25 12.04
C ALA A 15 2.19 -17.29 12.33
N GLY A 16 1.35 -17.38 11.29
CA GLY A 16 -0.08 -17.55 11.45
C GLY A 16 -0.94 -16.36 11.03
N ALA A 17 -0.33 -15.31 10.47
CA ALA A 17 -1.11 -14.18 9.97
C ALA A 17 -1.91 -14.62 8.74
N ASP A 18 -3.17 -14.21 8.66
CA ASP A 18 -4.02 -14.46 7.49
C ASP A 18 -3.74 -13.49 6.37
N LYS A 19 -3.39 -12.25 6.73
CA LYS A 19 -3.13 -11.16 5.80
C LYS A 19 -1.97 -10.33 6.29
N VAL A 20 -1.30 -9.65 5.37
CA VAL A 20 -0.22 -8.72 5.71
C VAL A 20 -0.50 -7.39 5.03
N SER A 21 -0.11 -6.31 5.69
CA SER A 21 -0.35 -4.95 5.19
C SER A 21 0.96 -4.30 4.78
N ILE A 22 0.98 -3.73 3.57
CA ILE A 22 2.12 -3.03 3.02
C ILE A 22 1.73 -1.57 2.84
N ASN A 23 2.62 -0.65 3.20
CA ASN A 23 2.35 0.79 3.07
C ASN A 23 3.50 1.49 2.32
N SER A 24 4.43 2.08 3.05
CA SER A 24 5.49 2.91 2.46
C SER A 24 6.36 2.14 1.46
N ALA A 25 6.63 0.89 1.73
CA ALA A 25 7.46 0.06 0.85
C ALA A 25 6.82 -0.12 -0.54
N ALA A 26 5.49 -0.18 -0.61
CA ALA A 26 4.78 -0.30 -1.88
C ALA A 26 4.87 0.97 -2.71
N VAL A 27 4.85 2.13 -2.06
CA VAL A 27 5.02 3.41 -2.77
C VAL A 27 6.43 3.52 -3.33
N LYS A 28 7.42 3.10 -2.55
CA LYS A 28 8.82 3.14 -2.94
C LYS A 28 9.14 2.13 -4.04
N ASP A 29 8.58 0.93 -3.94
CA ASP A 29 8.78 -0.13 -4.92
C ASP A 29 7.43 -0.81 -5.21
N PRO A 30 6.65 -0.28 -6.14
CA PRO A 30 5.33 -0.86 -6.45
C PRO A 30 5.38 -2.31 -6.92
N ASN A 31 6.49 -2.76 -7.48
CA ASN A 31 6.65 -4.16 -7.90
C ASN A 31 6.60 -5.14 -6.73
N LEU A 32 6.80 -4.66 -5.51
CA LEU A 32 6.66 -5.50 -4.33
C LEU A 32 5.24 -6.08 -4.24
N ILE A 33 4.23 -5.30 -4.62
CA ILE A 33 2.84 -5.76 -4.62
C ILE A 33 2.68 -6.94 -5.59
N ASN A 34 3.23 -6.80 -6.80
CA ASN A 34 3.16 -7.86 -7.81
C ASN A 34 3.84 -9.14 -7.33
N ARG A 35 5.06 -9.02 -6.82
CA ARG A 35 5.82 -10.17 -6.34
C ARG A 35 5.12 -10.86 -5.17
N ALA A 36 4.60 -10.08 -4.24
CA ALA A 36 3.90 -10.63 -3.07
C ALA A 36 2.60 -11.33 -3.48
N SER A 37 1.83 -10.69 -4.35
CA SER A 37 0.57 -11.26 -4.83
C SER A 37 0.80 -12.55 -5.61
N ASP A 38 1.82 -12.59 -6.47
CA ASP A 38 2.14 -13.78 -7.24
C ASP A 38 2.59 -14.93 -6.36
N ARG A 39 3.36 -14.63 -5.32
CA ARG A 39 3.95 -15.67 -4.47
C ARG A 39 3.01 -16.20 -3.41
N PHE A 40 2.21 -15.32 -2.80
CA PHE A 40 1.41 -15.66 -1.62
C PHE A 40 -0.10 -15.65 -1.89
N GLY A 41 -0.52 -15.11 -3.03
CA GLY A 41 -1.93 -14.96 -3.36
C GLY A 41 -2.43 -13.56 -2.98
N ASN A 42 -3.26 -13.00 -3.86
CA ASN A 42 -3.76 -11.63 -3.67
C ASN A 42 -4.59 -11.48 -2.40
N GLN A 43 -5.28 -12.55 -1.98
CA GLN A 43 -6.12 -12.50 -0.78
C GLN A 43 -5.33 -12.28 0.51
N CYS A 44 -4.02 -12.50 0.49
CA CYS A 44 -3.15 -12.27 1.65
C CYS A 44 -2.59 -10.86 1.69
N ILE A 45 -2.73 -10.09 0.62
CA ILE A 45 -2.03 -8.80 0.46
C ILE A 45 -3.01 -7.65 0.63
N VAL A 46 -2.78 -6.85 1.66
CA VAL A 46 -3.49 -5.60 1.92
C VAL A 46 -2.51 -4.47 1.68
N VAL A 47 -2.93 -3.43 0.95
CA VAL A 47 -2.12 -2.21 0.84
C VAL A 47 -2.82 -1.11 1.61
N ALA A 48 -2.12 -0.56 2.59
CA ALA A 48 -2.61 0.55 3.39
C ALA A 48 -2.24 1.86 2.70
N ILE A 49 -3.19 2.76 2.60
CA ILE A 49 -3.02 4.05 1.95
C ILE A 49 -3.43 5.13 2.94
N ASP A 50 -2.47 5.95 3.36
CA ASP A 50 -2.75 7.13 4.17
C ASP A 50 -2.94 8.31 3.23
N ALA A 51 -4.10 8.94 3.26
CA ALA A 51 -4.45 10.02 2.36
C ALA A 51 -4.78 11.29 3.14
N ARG A 52 -4.32 12.42 2.63
CA ARG A 52 -4.64 13.73 3.19
C ARG A 52 -5.17 14.63 2.10
N ARG A 53 -6.22 15.38 2.40
CA ARG A 53 -6.83 16.28 1.44
C ARG A 53 -5.89 17.43 1.11
N ARG A 54 -5.79 17.74 -0.20
CA ARG A 54 -5.11 18.95 -0.68
C ARG A 54 -6.12 20.09 -0.76
N GLN A 55 -5.63 21.31 -0.60
CA GLN A 55 -6.44 22.51 -0.84
C GLN A 55 -6.56 22.78 -2.34
N ASP A 56 -5.51 22.43 -3.07
CA ASP A 56 -5.46 22.58 -4.52
C ASP A 56 -6.13 21.35 -5.14
N VAL A 57 -7.25 21.54 -5.83
CA VAL A 57 -8.09 20.46 -6.32
C VAL A 57 -7.68 20.05 -7.72
N ASN A 58 -6.54 19.37 -7.83
CA ASN A 58 -6.15 18.65 -9.03
C ASN A 58 -6.36 17.17 -8.79
N ASN A 59 -6.72 16.44 -9.83
CA ASN A 59 -6.95 15.00 -9.75
C ASN A 59 -8.05 14.70 -8.71
N SER A 60 -7.80 13.79 -7.76
CA SER A 60 -8.78 13.42 -6.75
C SER A 60 -8.89 14.45 -5.61
N GLY A 61 -7.91 15.33 -5.47
CA GLY A 61 -7.83 16.23 -4.33
C GLY A 61 -7.23 15.62 -3.07
N TRP A 62 -6.66 14.42 -3.19
CA TRP A 62 -6.05 13.70 -2.07
C TRP A 62 -4.66 13.24 -2.43
N ASP A 63 -3.69 13.45 -1.53
CA ASP A 63 -2.32 12.98 -1.70
C ASP A 63 -2.05 11.79 -0.80
N VAL A 64 -1.19 10.87 -1.30
CA VAL A 64 -0.71 9.74 -0.51
C VAL A 64 0.43 10.20 0.40
N TYR A 65 0.32 9.86 1.67
CA TYR A 65 1.35 10.12 2.67
C TYR A 65 1.98 8.80 3.11
N VAL A 66 3.23 8.86 3.51
CA VAL A 66 3.99 7.73 4.03
C VAL A 66 4.65 8.11 5.35
N ARG A 67 5.33 7.16 5.97
CA ARG A 67 6.03 7.36 7.25
C ARG A 67 5.11 7.85 8.35
N GLY A 68 3.97 7.16 8.51
CA GLY A 68 3.01 7.50 9.56
C GLY A 68 2.33 8.84 9.32
N GLY A 69 2.17 9.23 8.07
CA GLY A 69 1.50 10.47 7.71
C GLY A 69 2.40 11.69 7.72
N ARG A 70 3.72 11.50 7.81
CA ARG A 70 4.68 12.60 7.92
C ARG A 70 5.18 13.14 6.60
N GLU A 71 5.19 12.29 5.56
CA GLU A 71 5.80 12.65 4.29
C GLU A 71 4.76 12.56 3.16
N ASN A 72 4.57 13.70 2.47
CA ASN A 72 3.72 13.75 1.28
C ASN A 72 4.52 13.20 0.10
N THR A 73 3.98 12.19 -0.57
CA THR A 73 4.66 11.56 -1.71
C THR A 73 4.44 12.32 -3.02
N GLY A 74 3.45 13.21 -3.07
CA GLY A 74 3.03 13.84 -4.31
C GLY A 74 2.20 12.95 -5.22
N VAL A 75 1.92 11.73 -4.80
CA VAL A 75 1.13 10.76 -5.59
C VAL A 75 -0.35 10.96 -5.29
N ASP A 76 -1.18 11.00 -6.34
CA ASP A 76 -2.62 11.11 -6.18
C ASP A 76 -3.19 9.83 -5.58
N ALA A 77 -4.00 9.97 -4.53
CA ALA A 77 -4.48 8.80 -3.79
C ALA A 77 -5.41 7.92 -4.61
N LEU A 78 -6.27 8.49 -5.45
CA LEU A 78 -7.16 7.70 -6.30
C LEU A 78 -6.37 6.93 -7.36
N GLN A 79 -5.41 7.59 -8.01
CA GLN A 79 -4.56 6.94 -9.00
C GLN A 79 -3.75 5.82 -8.37
N TRP A 80 -3.22 6.05 -7.17
CA TRP A 80 -2.47 5.04 -6.45
C TRP A 80 -3.34 3.83 -6.08
N ALA A 81 -4.56 4.08 -5.60
CA ALA A 81 -5.48 3.00 -5.27
C ALA A 81 -5.78 2.13 -6.50
N GLN A 82 -5.98 2.74 -7.66
CA GLN A 82 -6.22 2.03 -8.90
C GLN A 82 -5.01 1.21 -9.33
N GLU A 83 -3.82 1.78 -9.20
CA GLU A 83 -2.58 1.08 -9.54
C GLU A 83 -2.35 -0.11 -8.62
N VAL A 84 -2.55 0.06 -7.32
CA VAL A 84 -2.39 -0.99 -6.32
C VAL A 84 -3.31 -2.18 -6.63
N ALA A 85 -4.56 -1.88 -6.99
CA ALA A 85 -5.51 -2.92 -7.36
C ALA A 85 -5.06 -3.68 -8.61
N ARG A 86 -4.58 -2.96 -9.62
CA ARG A 86 -4.07 -3.59 -10.86
C ARG A 86 -2.86 -4.46 -10.60
N ARG A 87 -2.04 -4.12 -9.61
CA ARG A 87 -0.82 -4.88 -9.29
C ARG A 87 -1.09 -6.14 -8.48
N GLY A 88 -2.32 -6.32 -8.01
CA GLY A 88 -2.73 -7.57 -7.40
C GLY A 88 -3.02 -7.54 -5.91
N ALA A 89 -3.12 -6.35 -5.30
CA ALA A 89 -3.58 -6.29 -3.92
C ALA A 89 -5.02 -6.79 -3.83
N GLY A 90 -5.30 -7.63 -2.87
CA GLY A 90 -6.64 -8.15 -2.67
C GLY A 90 -7.52 -7.24 -1.85
N GLU A 91 -6.91 -6.31 -1.11
CA GLU A 91 -7.65 -5.41 -0.24
C GLU A 91 -6.89 -4.10 -0.10
N LEU A 92 -7.63 -3.00 -0.05
CA LEU A 92 -7.08 -1.68 0.23
C LEU A 92 -7.65 -1.17 1.55
N LEU A 93 -6.77 -0.63 2.39
CA LEU A 93 -7.17 0.01 3.65
C LEU A 93 -6.81 1.49 3.54
N VAL A 94 -7.81 2.32 3.27
CA VAL A 94 -7.59 3.75 3.07
C VAL A 94 -7.93 4.49 4.36
N THR A 95 -6.97 5.27 4.85
CA THR A 95 -7.15 6.10 6.03
C THR A 95 -7.09 7.57 5.63
N SER A 96 -8.15 8.30 5.92
CA SER A 96 -8.23 9.74 5.71
C SER A 96 -7.69 10.44 6.96
N MET A 97 -6.73 11.32 6.78
CA MET A 97 -6.09 12.03 7.89
C MET A 97 -6.47 13.49 7.94
#